data_ac5d719fe4db601bbfa7c89661d7b381
#
_entry.id   ac5d719fe4db601bbfa7c89661d7b381
#
_cell.length_a   1.000
_cell.length_b   1.000
_cell.length_c   1.000
_cell.angle_alpha   90.00
_cell.angle_beta   90.00
_cell.angle_gamma   90.00
#
_symmetry.space_group_name_H-M   'P 1'
#
loop_
_entity.id
_entity.type
_entity.pdbx_description
1 polymer ?
#
loop_
_entity_poly.entity_id
_entity_poly.type
_entity_poly.pdbx_seq_one_letter_code
_entity_poly.pdbx_strand_id
1 'polypeptide(L)'
;MKDLKIIGREAEAASKELARLGITERNNALNKVADALIKSADYIKEANETDIVNGRKNGMSTALLDRLLLSDARIEGMADGLRVLAGLDDPIGEIKSMKTRPNGLMIGKKTVPLGVVAIIYESRPNVTADAFGLCFKSANACILRGGSDSVNSNIAIVNVITDVLKKEGINPAVISYITDTDRKYVDELMHMNEYVDVIIPRGGAGLIKNVVNNSTVPVIETGTGNCHIYVDEYADINMAVDIIYNAKTQRIGVCNACESLVINSKIAEAAIPVIVDRLKTKNVEIRGDETAQSIDDRIVAASDEDWGCEYLDYIISMKVVDSIDAAIEHINRYNTGHSEAIITKDYANAQKFLNEIDAACVYVNASTRFTDGYEFGFGAEIGISTQKIHARGPMGLEALTTGKYIIYGNGQVRK
;
A
#
# COMPACT_ATOMS: atom_id res chain seq x y z
N MET A 1 -8.51 -13.07 -26.88
CA MET A 1 -8.07 -13.16 -25.48
C MET A 1 -8.55 -14.50 -24.90
N LYS A 2 -7.83 -15.11 -23.94
CA LYS A 2 -8.35 -16.27 -23.20
C LYS A 2 -9.56 -15.84 -22.36
N ASP A 3 -10.54 -16.73 -22.23
CA ASP A 3 -11.65 -16.61 -21.29
C ASP A 3 -11.10 -16.45 -19.87
N LEU A 4 -11.62 -15.51 -19.06
CA LEU A 4 -11.17 -15.29 -17.69
C LEU A 4 -11.30 -16.54 -16.82
N LYS A 5 -12.31 -17.38 -17.05
CA LYS A 5 -12.46 -18.67 -16.36
C LYS A 5 -11.29 -19.63 -16.65
N ILE A 6 -10.74 -19.58 -17.87
CA ILE A 6 -9.54 -20.38 -18.21
C ILE A 6 -8.35 -19.83 -17.45
N ILE A 7 -8.16 -18.49 -17.44
CA ILE A 7 -7.09 -17.83 -16.69
C ILE A 7 -7.20 -18.17 -15.20
N GLY A 8 -8.40 -18.07 -14.62
CA GLY A 8 -8.63 -18.38 -13.22
C GLY A 8 -8.28 -19.83 -12.86
N ARG A 9 -8.73 -20.79 -13.66
CA ARG A 9 -8.44 -22.22 -13.46
C ARG A 9 -6.93 -22.52 -13.58
N GLU A 10 -6.25 -21.93 -14.57
CA GLU A 10 -4.82 -22.08 -14.74
C GLU A 10 -4.05 -21.47 -13.56
N ALA A 11 -4.45 -20.31 -13.07
CA ALA A 11 -3.85 -19.66 -11.90
C ALA A 11 -4.06 -20.48 -10.62
N GLU A 12 -5.26 -21.03 -10.42
CA GLU A 12 -5.57 -21.92 -9.27
C GLU A 12 -4.70 -23.19 -9.30
N ALA A 13 -4.54 -23.81 -10.45
CA ALA A 13 -3.66 -24.97 -10.59
C ALA A 13 -2.20 -24.60 -10.30
N ALA A 14 -1.73 -23.49 -10.87
CA ALA A 14 -0.38 -22.98 -10.66
C ALA A 14 -0.10 -22.60 -9.20
N SER A 15 -1.07 -22.02 -8.47
CA SER A 15 -0.91 -21.69 -7.05
C SER A 15 -0.65 -22.93 -6.19
N LYS A 16 -1.34 -24.05 -6.50
CA LYS A 16 -1.14 -25.34 -5.82
C LYS A 16 0.24 -25.95 -6.10
N GLU A 17 0.80 -25.75 -7.30
CA GLU A 17 2.16 -26.14 -7.64
C GLU A 17 3.18 -25.25 -6.93
N LEU A 18 3.00 -23.93 -6.98
CA LEU A 18 3.87 -22.94 -6.35
C LEU A 18 3.99 -23.15 -4.83
N ALA A 19 2.88 -23.48 -4.17
CA ALA A 19 2.85 -23.77 -2.73
C ALA A 19 3.69 -24.97 -2.30
N ARG A 20 4.15 -25.79 -3.25
CA ARG A 20 5.05 -26.95 -3.01
C ARG A 20 6.51 -26.61 -3.23
N LEU A 21 6.82 -25.49 -3.89
CA LEU A 21 8.20 -25.07 -4.11
C LEU A 21 8.83 -24.59 -2.81
N GLY A 22 10.08 -25.02 -2.60
CA GLY A 22 10.88 -24.56 -1.47
C GLY A 22 11.27 -23.09 -1.59
N ILE A 23 11.67 -22.49 -0.46
CA ILE A 23 12.10 -21.08 -0.42
C ILE A 23 13.31 -20.83 -1.35
N THR A 24 14.24 -21.78 -1.43
CA THR A 24 15.43 -21.67 -2.28
C THR A 24 15.07 -21.56 -3.75
N GLU A 25 14.12 -22.37 -4.23
CA GLU A 25 13.65 -22.35 -5.61
C GLU A 25 12.95 -21.03 -5.93
N ARG A 26 12.08 -20.55 -5.02
CA ARG A 26 11.40 -19.26 -5.18
C ARG A 26 12.39 -18.09 -5.18
N ASN A 27 13.37 -18.08 -4.26
CA ASN A 27 14.39 -17.03 -4.21
C ASN A 27 15.27 -17.02 -5.45
N ASN A 28 15.70 -18.19 -5.95
CA ASN A 28 16.48 -18.29 -7.17
C ASN A 28 15.70 -17.77 -8.38
N ALA A 29 14.41 -18.09 -8.50
CA ALA A 29 13.57 -17.59 -9.58
C ALA A 29 13.41 -16.05 -9.52
N LEU A 30 13.18 -15.47 -8.32
CA LEU A 30 13.10 -14.01 -8.14
C LEU A 30 14.39 -13.31 -8.57
N ASN A 31 15.56 -13.82 -8.17
CA ASN A 31 16.85 -13.25 -8.58
C ASN A 31 17.06 -13.33 -10.10
N LYS A 32 16.70 -14.46 -10.74
CA LYS A 32 16.78 -14.60 -12.19
C LYS A 32 15.81 -13.69 -12.94
N VAL A 33 14.61 -13.46 -12.38
CA VAL A 33 13.67 -12.46 -12.92
C VAL A 33 14.26 -11.06 -12.80
N ALA A 34 14.85 -10.70 -11.67
CA ALA A 34 15.51 -9.41 -11.49
C ALA A 34 16.60 -9.17 -12.54
N ASP A 35 17.47 -10.15 -12.76
CA ASP A 35 18.53 -10.08 -13.78
C ASP A 35 17.95 -9.98 -15.20
N ALA A 36 16.87 -10.70 -15.48
CA ALA A 36 16.20 -10.67 -16.78
C ALA A 36 15.51 -9.33 -17.07
N LEU A 37 14.92 -8.67 -16.06
CA LEU A 37 14.34 -7.33 -16.20
C LEU A 37 15.41 -6.33 -16.63
N ILE A 38 16.58 -6.32 -15.99
CA ILE A 38 17.70 -5.45 -16.35
C ILE A 38 18.19 -5.75 -17.76
N LYS A 39 18.40 -7.06 -18.08
CA LYS A 39 18.84 -7.47 -19.40
C LYS A 39 17.86 -7.12 -20.52
N SER A 40 16.57 -7.06 -20.21
CA SER A 40 15.49 -6.74 -21.15
C SER A 40 15.05 -5.27 -21.07
N ALA A 41 15.85 -4.38 -20.45
CA ALA A 41 15.47 -3.00 -20.22
C ALA A 41 15.06 -2.25 -21.50
N ASP A 42 15.80 -2.46 -22.60
CA ASP A 42 15.48 -1.80 -23.89
C ASP A 42 14.13 -2.27 -24.45
N TYR A 43 13.84 -3.57 -24.38
CA TYR A 43 12.53 -4.11 -24.77
C TYR A 43 11.38 -3.54 -23.95
N ILE A 44 11.58 -3.40 -22.63
CA ILE A 44 10.56 -2.83 -21.72
C ILE A 44 10.38 -1.34 -22.01
N LYS A 45 11.48 -0.58 -22.23
CA LYS A 45 11.43 0.86 -22.56
C LYS A 45 10.74 1.12 -23.89
N GLU A 46 10.97 0.30 -24.93
CA GLU A 46 10.30 0.40 -26.23
C GLU A 46 8.77 0.25 -26.09
N ALA A 47 8.32 -0.74 -25.31
CA ALA A 47 6.91 -0.92 -25.00
C ALA A 47 6.36 0.28 -24.18
N ASN A 48 7.12 0.79 -23.22
CA ASN A 48 6.75 1.93 -22.40
C ASN A 48 6.64 3.23 -23.20
N GLU A 49 7.54 3.46 -24.17
CA GLU A 49 7.43 4.65 -25.04
C GLU A 49 6.11 4.66 -25.82
N THR A 50 5.62 3.49 -26.23
CA THR A 50 4.29 3.38 -26.86
C THR A 50 3.18 3.88 -25.92
N ASP A 51 3.22 3.50 -24.65
CA ASP A 51 2.26 3.95 -23.63
C ASP A 51 2.39 5.44 -23.35
N ILE A 52 3.62 5.97 -23.26
CA ILE A 52 3.90 7.40 -23.07
C ILE A 52 3.37 8.25 -24.25
N VAL A 53 3.62 7.81 -25.49
CA VAL A 53 3.11 8.51 -26.68
C VAL A 53 1.58 8.54 -26.70
N ASN A 54 0.93 7.42 -26.36
CA ASN A 54 -0.52 7.34 -26.26
C ASN A 54 -1.06 8.21 -25.13
N GLY A 55 -0.41 8.21 -23.97
CA GLY A 55 -0.77 9.06 -22.83
C GLY A 55 -0.72 10.55 -23.18
N ARG A 56 0.35 11.00 -23.86
CA ARG A 56 0.46 12.39 -24.34
C ARG A 56 -0.66 12.75 -25.31
N LYS A 57 -0.96 11.88 -26.29
CA LYS A 57 -2.06 12.10 -27.26
C LYS A 57 -3.42 12.22 -26.58
N ASN A 58 -3.63 11.47 -25.49
CA ASN A 58 -4.87 11.47 -24.72
C ASN A 58 -4.93 12.59 -23.66
N GLY A 59 -3.98 13.53 -23.66
CA GLY A 59 -3.99 14.67 -22.74
C GLY A 59 -3.65 14.33 -21.29
N MET A 60 -2.90 13.25 -21.05
CA MET A 60 -2.46 12.85 -19.71
C MET A 60 -1.59 13.95 -19.07
N SER A 61 -1.82 14.26 -17.80
CA SER A 61 -1.04 15.26 -17.07
C SER A 61 0.44 14.86 -16.96
N THR A 62 1.33 15.84 -16.80
CA THR A 62 2.77 15.61 -16.64
C THR A 62 3.07 14.69 -15.45
N ALA A 63 2.32 14.82 -14.36
CA ALA A 63 2.47 13.98 -13.17
C ALA A 63 2.10 12.51 -13.44
N LEU A 64 1.06 12.26 -14.24
CA LEU A 64 0.68 10.90 -14.63
C LEU A 64 1.67 10.30 -15.65
N LEU A 65 2.17 11.11 -16.60
CA LEU A 65 3.22 10.68 -17.53
C LEU A 65 4.51 10.32 -16.79
N ASP A 66 4.89 11.09 -15.76
CA ASP A 66 6.03 10.74 -14.92
C ASP A 66 5.81 9.41 -14.18
N ARG A 67 4.61 9.16 -13.66
CA ARG A 67 4.29 7.86 -13.02
C ARG A 67 4.37 6.68 -13.99
N LEU A 68 4.01 6.90 -15.24
CA LEU A 68 3.99 5.90 -16.31
C LEU A 68 5.39 5.57 -16.84
N LEU A 69 6.30 6.54 -16.84
CA LEU A 69 7.63 6.43 -17.42
C LEU A 69 8.46 5.33 -16.75
N LEU A 70 9.08 4.47 -17.55
CA LEU A 70 10.08 3.48 -17.12
C LEU A 70 11.46 3.88 -17.66
N SER A 71 12.30 4.45 -16.79
CA SER A 71 13.72 4.68 -17.05
C SER A 71 14.56 3.48 -16.62
N ASP A 72 15.84 3.43 -17.01
CA ASP A 72 16.77 2.40 -16.54
C ASP A 72 16.80 2.31 -15.01
N ALA A 73 16.87 3.47 -14.32
CA ALA A 73 16.84 3.51 -12.86
C ALA A 73 15.54 2.94 -12.26
N ARG A 74 14.38 3.12 -12.92
CA ARG A 74 13.11 2.54 -12.45
C ARG A 74 13.04 1.04 -12.70
N ILE A 75 13.60 0.56 -13.81
CA ILE A 75 13.71 -0.89 -14.11
C ILE A 75 14.69 -1.54 -13.12
N GLU A 76 15.82 -0.89 -12.85
CA GLU A 76 16.78 -1.34 -11.81
C GLU A 76 16.12 -1.38 -10.43
N GLY A 77 15.33 -0.35 -10.08
CA GLY A 77 14.55 -0.34 -8.83
C GLY A 77 13.54 -1.51 -8.72
N MET A 78 12.88 -1.90 -9.82
CA MET A 78 12.03 -3.11 -9.83
C MET A 78 12.85 -4.39 -9.58
N ALA A 79 14.02 -4.51 -10.23
CA ALA A 79 14.92 -5.64 -10.04
C ALA A 79 15.46 -5.72 -8.61
N ASP A 80 15.85 -4.60 -8.03
CA ASP A 80 16.33 -4.53 -6.65
C ASP A 80 15.21 -4.88 -5.65
N GLY A 81 13.98 -4.44 -5.90
CA GLY A 81 12.81 -4.85 -5.11
C GLY A 81 12.65 -6.37 -5.08
N LEU A 82 12.79 -7.05 -6.22
CA LEU A 82 12.72 -8.52 -6.29
C LEU A 82 13.90 -9.19 -5.54
N ARG A 83 15.10 -8.62 -5.59
CA ARG A 83 16.27 -9.12 -4.85
C ARG A 83 16.09 -8.96 -3.34
N VAL A 84 15.56 -7.81 -2.90
CA VAL A 84 15.22 -7.58 -1.50
C VAL A 84 14.22 -8.63 -1.02
N LEU A 85 13.14 -8.86 -1.77
CA LEU A 85 12.16 -9.90 -1.45
C LEU A 85 12.77 -11.30 -1.40
N ALA A 86 13.69 -11.63 -2.31
CA ALA A 86 14.41 -12.91 -2.28
C ALA A 86 15.25 -13.08 -1.01
N GLY A 87 15.76 -11.99 -0.44
CA GLY A 87 16.55 -11.99 0.80
C GLY A 87 15.73 -12.07 2.10
N LEU A 88 14.43 -11.83 2.05
CA LEU A 88 13.57 -11.88 3.23
C LEU A 88 13.30 -13.33 3.67
N ASP A 89 12.94 -13.50 4.93
CA ASP A 89 12.51 -14.77 5.50
C ASP A 89 11.30 -15.36 4.76
N ASP A 90 11.14 -16.68 4.84
CA ASP A 90 9.97 -17.35 4.26
C ASP A 90 8.72 -17.11 5.11
N PRO A 91 7.70 -16.43 4.59
CA PRO A 91 6.46 -16.24 5.33
C PRO A 91 5.64 -17.55 5.44
N ILE A 92 6.00 -18.59 4.67
CA ILE A 92 5.21 -19.82 4.55
C ILE A 92 5.81 -20.93 5.39
N GLY A 93 4.94 -21.62 6.13
CA GLY A 93 5.33 -22.82 6.89
C GLY A 93 5.63 -22.58 8.36
N GLU A 94 5.71 -21.32 8.80
CA GLU A 94 5.89 -20.97 10.20
C GLU A 94 4.75 -21.50 11.07
N ILE A 95 5.08 -22.07 12.23
CA ILE A 95 4.10 -22.50 13.24
C ILE A 95 4.20 -21.56 14.43
N LYS A 96 3.34 -20.54 14.47
CA LYS A 96 3.39 -19.46 15.49
C LYS A 96 3.10 -19.96 16.91
N SER A 97 2.36 -21.06 17.07
CA SER A 97 2.10 -21.68 18.37
C SER A 97 1.66 -23.13 18.21
N MET A 98 2.08 -23.98 19.14
CA MET A 98 1.60 -25.35 19.23
C MET A 98 1.33 -25.70 20.72
N LYS A 99 0.13 -26.19 21.02
CA LYS A 99 -0.31 -26.47 22.39
C LYS A 99 -0.97 -27.84 22.51
N THR A 100 -0.58 -28.61 23.49
CA THR A 100 -1.26 -29.86 23.86
C THR A 100 -2.53 -29.54 24.66
N ARG A 101 -3.66 -30.12 24.25
CA ARG A 101 -4.96 -29.95 24.89
C ARG A 101 -5.15 -31.04 25.98
N PRO A 102 -6.08 -30.86 26.92
CA PRO A 102 -6.34 -31.86 27.96
C PRO A 102 -6.73 -33.25 27.45
N ASN A 103 -7.31 -33.31 26.21
CA ASN A 103 -7.65 -34.57 25.54
C ASN A 103 -6.46 -35.22 24.81
N GLY A 104 -5.26 -34.62 24.90
CA GLY A 104 -4.05 -35.15 24.25
C GLY A 104 -3.84 -34.68 22.80
N LEU A 105 -4.76 -33.94 22.18
CA LEU A 105 -4.53 -33.36 20.88
C LEU A 105 -3.48 -32.24 20.95
N MET A 106 -2.52 -32.25 20.03
CA MET A 106 -1.57 -31.16 19.86
C MET A 106 -2.01 -30.31 18.68
N ILE A 107 -2.37 -29.04 18.95
CA ILE A 107 -2.95 -28.11 17.98
C ILE A 107 -1.99 -26.95 17.75
N GLY A 108 -1.63 -26.70 16.48
CA GLY A 108 -0.83 -25.56 16.05
C GLY A 108 -1.49 -24.79 14.92
N LYS A 109 -1.08 -23.53 14.73
CA LYS A 109 -1.48 -22.70 13.59
C LYS A 109 -0.28 -22.48 12.68
N LYS A 110 -0.36 -23.01 11.44
CA LYS A 110 0.68 -22.91 10.41
C LYS A 110 0.33 -21.86 9.39
N THR A 111 1.28 -20.99 9.05
CA THR A 111 1.13 -19.98 7.98
C THR A 111 1.16 -20.64 6.60
N VAL A 112 0.21 -20.28 5.74
CA VAL A 112 0.02 -20.79 4.39
C VAL A 112 -0.32 -19.64 3.42
N PRO A 113 -0.09 -19.79 2.09
CA PRO A 113 -0.51 -18.79 1.13
C PRO A 113 -2.04 -18.59 1.13
N LEU A 114 -2.50 -17.44 0.64
CA LEU A 114 -3.91 -17.17 0.37
C LEU A 114 -4.42 -18.05 -0.78
N GLY A 115 -3.64 -18.16 -1.87
CA GLY A 115 -4.01 -18.92 -3.06
C GLY A 115 -3.81 -18.10 -4.34
N VAL A 116 -4.90 -17.61 -4.93
CA VAL A 116 -4.89 -16.72 -6.10
C VAL A 116 -5.27 -15.31 -5.69
N VAL A 117 -4.35 -14.37 -5.91
CA VAL A 117 -4.52 -12.95 -5.59
C VAL A 117 -4.76 -12.17 -6.89
N ALA A 118 -5.91 -11.54 -7.03
CA ALA A 118 -6.15 -10.62 -8.14
C ALA A 118 -5.76 -9.19 -7.74
N ILE A 119 -5.04 -8.48 -8.61
CA ILE A 119 -4.61 -7.10 -8.35
C ILE A 119 -5.05 -6.21 -9.49
N ILE A 120 -5.88 -5.21 -9.16
CA ILE A 120 -6.40 -4.21 -10.10
C ILE A 120 -5.71 -2.90 -9.81
N TYR A 121 -4.94 -2.35 -10.78
CA TYR A 121 -4.12 -1.16 -10.54
C TYR A 121 -4.13 -0.19 -11.73
N GLU A 122 -3.75 1.07 -11.46
CA GLU A 122 -3.75 2.18 -12.42
C GLU A 122 -2.33 2.70 -12.63
N SER A 123 -2.05 3.18 -13.86
CA SER A 123 -0.91 4.06 -14.26
C SER A 123 0.44 3.86 -13.56
N ARG A 124 0.79 2.62 -13.20
CA ARG A 124 2.04 2.30 -12.49
C ARG A 124 2.62 0.96 -12.95
N PRO A 125 3.38 0.94 -14.07
CA PRO A 125 3.90 -0.31 -14.61
C PRO A 125 4.80 -1.09 -13.64
N ASN A 126 5.52 -0.40 -12.73
CA ASN A 126 6.34 -1.05 -11.71
C ASN A 126 5.54 -1.98 -10.78
N VAL A 127 4.25 -1.67 -10.55
CA VAL A 127 3.37 -2.52 -9.72
C VAL A 127 3.28 -3.95 -10.26
N THR A 128 3.44 -4.15 -11.57
CA THR A 128 3.47 -5.48 -12.18
C THR A 128 4.58 -6.37 -11.59
N ALA A 129 5.79 -5.83 -11.47
CA ALA A 129 6.93 -6.55 -10.88
C ALA A 129 6.80 -6.69 -9.36
N ASP A 130 6.38 -5.62 -8.67
CA ASP A 130 6.21 -5.61 -7.22
C ASP A 130 5.13 -6.62 -6.79
N ALA A 131 3.99 -6.62 -7.46
CA ALA A 131 2.87 -7.53 -7.23
C ALA A 131 3.26 -8.99 -7.48
N PHE A 132 3.96 -9.27 -8.59
CA PHE A 132 4.51 -10.59 -8.86
C PHE A 132 5.46 -11.02 -7.74
N GLY A 133 6.43 -10.19 -7.39
CA GLY A 133 7.44 -10.53 -6.38
C GLY A 133 6.85 -10.89 -5.04
N LEU A 134 5.92 -10.06 -4.54
CA LEU A 134 5.23 -10.27 -3.27
C LEU A 134 4.37 -11.54 -3.29
N CYS A 135 3.54 -11.72 -4.33
CA CYS A 135 2.69 -12.90 -4.47
C CYS A 135 3.55 -14.17 -4.61
N PHE A 136 4.55 -14.16 -5.48
CA PHE A 136 5.40 -15.31 -5.74
C PHE A 136 6.23 -15.72 -4.51
N LYS A 137 6.84 -14.76 -3.81
CA LYS A 137 7.59 -15.03 -2.57
C LYS A 137 6.68 -15.64 -1.49
N SER A 138 5.45 -15.16 -1.37
CA SER A 138 4.44 -15.70 -0.43
C SER A 138 3.65 -16.90 -0.98
N ALA A 139 4.15 -17.52 -2.07
CA ALA A 139 3.60 -18.72 -2.70
C ALA A 139 2.16 -18.57 -3.21
N ASN A 140 1.75 -17.38 -3.60
CA ASN A 140 0.47 -17.09 -4.25
C ASN A 140 0.65 -16.96 -5.77
N ALA A 141 -0.30 -17.44 -6.55
CA ALA A 141 -0.44 -17.02 -7.93
C ALA A 141 -1.14 -15.65 -7.98
N CYS A 142 -0.83 -14.84 -9.01
CA CYS A 142 -1.47 -13.55 -9.20
C CYS A 142 -2.12 -13.39 -10.58
N ILE A 143 -3.30 -12.75 -10.58
CA ILE A 143 -3.98 -12.29 -11.79
C ILE A 143 -3.95 -10.77 -11.77
N LEU A 144 -3.26 -10.17 -12.74
CA LEU A 144 -3.02 -8.74 -12.81
C LEU A 144 -3.91 -8.08 -13.84
N ARG A 145 -4.52 -6.95 -13.47
CA ARG A 145 -5.26 -6.08 -14.37
C ARG A 145 -4.79 -4.63 -14.17
N GLY A 146 -3.90 -4.18 -15.06
CA GLY A 146 -3.39 -2.81 -15.08
C GLY A 146 -4.31 -1.82 -15.80
N GLY A 147 -4.05 -0.54 -15.67
CA GLY A 147 -4.71 0.52 -16.43
C GLY A 147 -4.51 0.38 -17.95
N SER A 148 -5.44 0.92 -18.72
CA SER A 148 -5.35 0.94 -20.20
C SER A 148 -4.18 1.80 -20.72
N ASP A 149 -3.67 2.68 -19.88
CA ASP A 149 -2.56 3.60 -20.14
C ASP A 149 -1.17 2.96 -20.03
N SER A 150 -1.07 1.78 -19.40
CA SER A 150 0.20 1.07 -19.16
C SER A 150 0.23 -0.35 -19.74
N VAL A 151 -0.70 -0.69 -20.61
CA VAL A 151 -0.92 -2.06 -21.07
C VAL A 151 0.29 -2.67 -21.78
N ASN A 152 0.98 -1.90 -22.63
CA ASN A 152 2.14 -2.40 -23.38
C ASN A 152 3.33 -2.65 -22.44
N SER A 153 3.59 -1.73 -21.53
CA SER A 153 4.63 -1.86 -20.50
C SER A 153 4.39 -3.09 -19.61
N ASN A 154 3.16 -3.27 -19.14
CA ASN A 154 2.80 -4.40 -18.29
C ASN A 154 2.95 -5.74 -19.01
N ILE A 155 2.53 -5.83 -20.26
CA ILE A 155 2.72 -7.03 -21.11
C ILE A 155 4.21 -7.34 -21.28
N ALA A 156 5.05 -6.33 -21.55
CA ALA A 156 6.48 -6.52 -21.69
C ALA A 156 7.12 -7.08 -20.42
N ILE A 157 6.77 -6.52 -19.24
CA ILE A 157 7.27 -7.01 -17.96
C ILE A 157 6.81 -8.45 -17.70
N VAL A 158 5.52 -8.75 -17.91
CA VAL A 158 4.96 -10.10 -17.71
C VAL A 158 5.61 -11.11 -18.66
N ASN A 159 5.89 -10.74 -19.91
CA ASN A 159 6.59 -11.61 -20.85
C ASN A 159 7.99 -11.99 -20.35
N VAL A 160 8.77 -11.01 -19.86
CA VAL A 160 10.09 -11.25 -19.29
C VAL A 160 10.00 -12.21 -18.09
N ILE A 161 9.05 -11.99 -17.18
CA ILE A 161 8.84 -12.84 -16.01
C ILE A 161 8.48 -14.26 -16.43
N THR A 162 7.47 -14.41 -17.29
CA THR A 162 6.99 -15.74 -17.72
C THR A 162 8.03 -16.53 -18.48
N ASP A 163 8.90 -15.87 -19.25
CA ASP A 163 10.00 -16.54 -19.97
C ASP A 163 11.08 -17.06 -19.02
N VAL A 164 11.36 -16.37 -17.93
CA VAL A 164 12.24 -16.88 -16.87
C VAL A 164 11.60 -18.07 -16.18
N LEU A 165 10.33 -17.96 -15.76
CA LEU A 165 9.63 -19.05 -15.07
C LEU A 165 9.62 -20.34 -15.91
N LYS A 166 9.33 -20.25 -17.22
CA LYS A 166 9.39 -21.40 -18.13
C LYS A 166 10.78 -22.06 -18.17
N LYS A 167 11.85 -21.24 -18.22
CA LYS A 167 13.24 -21.73 -18.23
C LYS A 167 13.62 -22.44 -16.93
N GLU A 168 13.02 -22.01 -15.81
CA GLU A 168 13.21 -22.62 -14.50
C GLU A 168 12.28 -23.81 -14.25
N GLY A 169 11.43 -24.20 -15.22
CA GLY A 169 10.47 -25.30 -15.07
C GLY A 169 9.30 -24.97 -14.12
N ILE A 170 9.07 -23.69 -13.85
CA ILE A 170 7.97 -23.21 -13.00
C ILE A 170 6.77 -22.88 -13.90
N ASN A 171 5.58 -23.29 -13.46
CA ASN A 171 4.35 -23.03 -14.21
C ASN A 171 4.15 -21.50 -14.39
N PRO A 172 4.20 -20.98 -15.65
CA PRO A 172 4.10 -19.54 -15.88
C PRO A 172 2.75 -18.94 -15.52
N ALA A 173 1.70 -19.76 -15.33
CA ALA A 173 0.38 -19.28 -14.91
C ALA A 173 0.35 -18.81 -13.44
N VAL A 174 1.46 -18.87 -12.70
CA VAL A 174 1.61 -18.19 -11.40
C VAL A 174 1.55 -16.66 -11.53
N ILE A 175 1.73 -16.12 -12.73
CA ILE A 175 1.41 -14.76 -13.09
C ILE A 175 0.59 -14.73 -14.37
N SER A 176 -0.57 -14.12 -14.32
CA SER A 176 -1.45 -13.91 -15.47
C SER A 176 -1.78 -12.42 -15.60
N TYR A 177 -1.82 -11.89 -16.82
CA TYR A 177 -2.17 -10.51 -17.09
C TYR A 177 -3.38 -10.42 -18.02
N ILE A 178 -4.41 -9.67 -17.61
CA ILE A 178 -5.59 -9.40 -18.42
C ILE A 178 -5.26 -8.27 -19.39
N THR A 179 -5.03 -8.61 -20.66
CA THR A 179 -4.58 -7.67 -21.70
C THR A 179 -5.68 -6.78 -22.25
N ASP A 180 -6.95 -7.20 -22.14
CA ASP A 180 -8.08 -6.44 -22.60
C ASP A 180 -8.42 -5.31 -21.62
N THR A 181 -8.60 -4.10 -22.15
CA THR A 181 -8.83 -2.90 -21.35
C THR A 181 -10.30 -2.61 -21.07
N ASP A 182 -11.23 -3.40 -21.62
CA ASP A 182 -12.65 -3.24 -21.37
C ASP A 182 -12.98 -3.45 -19.88
N ARG A 183 -13.78 -2.55 -19.32
CA ARG A 183 -14.18 -2.58 -17.90
C ARG A 183 -14.97 -3.83 -17.51
N LYS A 184 -15.67 -4.46 -18.46
CA LYS A 184 -16.40 -5.71 -18.21
C LYS A 184 -15.51 -6.80 -17.60
N TYR A 185 -14.20 -6.83 -17.93
CA TYR A 185 -13.28 -7.81 -17.37
C TYR A 185 -12.90 -7.53 -15.92
N VAL A 186 -12.97 -6.26 -15.51
CA VAL A 186 -12.87 -5.90 -14.08
C VAL A 186 -14.10 -6.40 -13.34
N ASP A 187 -15.30 -6.18 -13.92
CA ASP A 187 -16.56 -6.61 -13.34
C ASP A 187 -16.63 -8.15 -13.26
N GLU A 188 -16.20 -8.86 -14.30
CA GLU A 188 -16.11 -10.32 -14.29
C GLU A 188 -15.12 -10.82 -13.23
N LEU A 189 -13.92 -10.20 -13.14
CA LEU A 189 -12.90 -10.57 -12.15
C LEU A 189 -13.39 -10.41 -10.71
N MET A 190 -14.19 -9.37 -10.43
CA MET A 190 -14.79 -9.13 -9.11
C MET A 190 -15.78 -10.23 -8.66
N HIS A 191 -16.21 -11.11 -9.59
CA HIS A 191 -17.19 -12.17 -9.33
C HIS A 191 -16.60 -13.57 -9.52
N MET A 192 -15.28 -13.71 -9.66
CA MET A 192 -14.60 -15.00 -9.89
C MET A 192 -14.30 -15.78 -8.61
N ASN A 193 -15.25 -15.86 -7.68
CA ASN A 193 -15.12 -16.57 -6.39
C ASN A 193 -14.69 -18.03 -6.51
N GLU A 194 -14.91 -18.66 -7.67
CA GLU A 194 -14.51 -20.05 -7.91
C GLU A 194 -12.99 -20.21 -8.01
N TYR A 195 -12.27 -19.14 -8.43
CA TYR A 195 -10.84 -19.20 -8.75
C TYR A 195 -9.99 -18.18 -8.01
N VAL A 196 -10.57 -17.08 -7.56
CA VAL A 196 -9.87 -15.95 -6.94
C VAL A 196 -10.19 -15.89 -5.46
N ASP A 197 -9.17 -15.93 -4.62
CA ASP A 197 -9.32 -15.93 -3.16
C ASP A 197 -9.44 -14.51 -2.59
N VAL A 198 -8.78 -13.54 -3.21
CA VAL A 198 -8.78 -12.14 -2.76
C VAL A 198 -8.48 -11.17 -3.90
N ILE A 199 -9.07 -9.97 -3.84
CA ILE A 199 -8.76 -8.86 -4.73
C ILE A 199 -8.11 -7.73 -3.95
N ILE A 200 -7.06 -7.13 -4.51
CA ILE A 200 -6.39 -5.95 -3.97
C ILE A 200 -6.46 -4.82 -5.01
N PRO A 201 -7.34 -3.82 -4.82
CA PRO A 201 -7.36 -2.64 -5.69
C PRO A 201 -6.21 -1.68 -5.34
N ARG A 202 -5.56 -1.10 -6.37
CA ARG A 202 -4.45 -0.13 -6.27
C ARG A 202 -4.66 1.04 -7.22
N GLY A 203 -5.27 2.10 -6.76
CA GLY A 203 -5.58 3.26 -7.62
C GLY A 203 -6.23 4.39 -6.84
N GLY A 204 -6.92 5.27 -7.53
CA GLY A 204 -7.68 6.35 -6.92
C GLY A 204 -8.91 5.85 -6.14
N ALA A 205 -9.44 6.72 -5.27
CA ALA A 205 -10.60 6.42 -4.41
C ALA A 205 -11.81 5.85 -5.18
N GLY A 206 -12.02 6.29 -6.42
CA GLY A 206 -13.11 5.81 -7.28
C GLY A 206 -12.98 4.33 -7.64
N LEU A 207 -11.77 3.87 -8.01
CA LEU A 207 -11.52 2.46 -8.29
C LEU A 207 -11.69 1.62 -7.03
N ILE A 208 -11.09 2.04 -5.91
CA ILE A 208 -11.15 1.32 -4.64
C ILE A 208 -12.60 1.15 -4.20
N LYS A 209 -13.36 2.26 -4.16
CA LYS A 209 -14.79 2.25 -3.80
C LYS A 209 -15.62 1.35 -4.73
N ASN A 210 -15.32 1.37 -6.04
CA ASN A 210 -16.03 0.50 -6.99
C ASN A 210 -15.79 -0.99 -6.69
N VAL A 211 -14.52 -1.38 -6.45
CA VAL A 211 -14.16 -2.77 -6.15
C VAL A 211 -14.75 -3.21 -4.81
N VAL A 212 -14.62 -2.40 -3.77
CA VAL A 212 -15.15 -2.72 -2.42
C VAL A 212 -16.67 -2.90 -2.43
N ASN A 213 -17.39 -2.05 -3.16
CA ASN A 213 -18.87 -2.08 -3.16
C ASN A 213 -19.47 -3.17 -4.06
N ASN A 214 -18.76 -3.61 -5.10
CA ASN A 214 -19.32 -4.48 -6.13
C ASN A 214 -18.71 -5.88 -6.17
N SER A 215 -17.56 -6.11 -5.51
CA SER A 215 -16.94 -7.43 -5.52
C SER A 215 -17.65 -8.42 -4.62
N THR A 216 -17.85 -9.64 -5.14
CA THR A 216 -18.24 -10.80 -4.33
C THR A 216 -17.03 -11.61 -3.85
N VAL A 217 -15.88 -11.46 -4.52
CA VAL A 217 -14.59 -11.95 -4.02
C VAL A 217 -14.14 -11.06 -2.84
N PRO A 218 -13.61 -11.61 -1.75
CA PRO A 218 -13.07 -10.82 -0.64
C PRO A 218 -12.08 -9.75 -1.13
N VAL A 219 -12.16 -8.54 -0.57
CA VAL A 219 -11.29 -7.41 -0.95
C VAL A 219 -10.42 -7.02 0.23
N ILE A 220 -9.12 -6.86 -0.03
CA ILE A 220 -8.24 -6.12 0.88
C ILE A 220 -8.06 -4.73 0.28
N GLU A 221 -8.76 -3.76 0.86
CA GLU A 221 -8.72 -2.40 0.34
C GLU A 221 -7.42 -1.68 0.72
N THR A 222 -6.91 -0.87 -0.19
CA THR A 222 -5.89 0.12 0.10
C THR A 222 -6.58 1.46 0.36
N GLY A 223 -6.20 2.14 1.45
CA GLY A 223 -6.87 3.39 1.85
C GLY A 223 -6.39 4.61 1.09
N THR A 224 -7.24 5.65 1.06
CA THR A 224 -6.83 7.04 0.85
C THR A 224 -6.22 7.58 2.14
N GLY A 225 -5.42 8.64 2.07
CA GLY A 225 -4.67 9.14 3.22
C GLY A 225 -4.95 10.59 3.58
N ASN A 226 -5.99 10.86 4.38
CA ASN A 226 -6.06 12.14 5.10
C ASN A 226 -5.32 12.00 6.43
N CYS A 227 -3.98 12.14 6.37
CA CYS A 227 -3.11 11.97 7.53
C CYS A 227 -2.98 13.27 8.32
N HIS A 228 -3.09 13.19 9.65
CA HIS A 228 -2.99 14.35 10.54
C HIS A 228 -1.68 14.35 11.33
N ILE A 229 -1.21 15.55 11.66
CA ILE A 229 -0.17 15.77 12.66
C ILE A 229 -0.74 16.71 13.74
N TYR A 230 -0.81 16.23 14.98
CA TYR A 230 -1.19 17.03 16.13
C TYR A 230 0.07 17.60 16.80
N VAL A 231 0.10 18.92 16.95
CA VAL A 231 1.12 19.65 17.70
C VAL A 231 0.56 19.95 19.08
N ASP A 232 1.03 19.19 20.07
CA ASP A 232 0.60 19.27 21.46
C ASP A 232 1.16 20.51 22.17
N GLU A 233 0.55 20.93 23.29
CA GLU A 233 1.02 22.04 24.12
C GLU A 233 2.46 21.85 24.63
N TYR A 234 2.92 20.62 24.77
CA TYR A 234 4.29 20.26 25.18
C TYR A 234 5.22 19.93 24.01
N ALA A 235 4.86 20.32 22.78
CA ALA A 235 5.66 20.04 21.60
C ALA A 235 6.96 20.85 21.59
N ASP A 236 7.99 20.29 20.97
CA ASP A 236 9.13 21.05 20.48
C ASP A 236 8.79 21.66 19.12
N ILE A 237 8.71 22.98 19.04
CA ILE A 237 8.29 23.68 17.83
C ILE A 237 9.24 23.40 16.66
N ASN A 238 10.55 23.36 16.88
CA ASN A 238 11.51 23.10 15.81
C ASN A 238 11.33 21.67 15.25
N MET A 239 11.18 20.68 16.14
CA MET A 239 10.87 19.31 15.75
C MET A 239 9.55 19.25 14.97
N ALA A 240 8.52 19.97 15.43
CA ALA A 240 7.21 20.02 14.75
C ALA A 240 7.34 20.58 13.33
N VAL A 241 8.07 21.68 13.16
CA VAL A 241 8.31 22.30 11.85
C VAL A 241 9.00 21.33 10.88
N ASP A 242 10.05 20.66 11.32
CA ASP A 242 10.81 19.71 10.46
C ASP A 242 9.97 18.50 10.08
N ILE A 243 9.22 17.93 11.02
CA ILE A 243 8.35 16.78 10.77
C ILE A 243 7.20 17.16 9.82
N ILE A 244 6.52 18.28 10.07
CA ILE A 244 5.41 18.76 9.23
C ILE A 244 5.90 19.07 7.82
N TYR A 245 7.03 19.78 7.70
CA TYR A 245 7.60 20.09 6.41
C TYR A 245 7.97 18.83 5.62
N ASN A 246 8.61 17.86 6.26
CA ASN A 246 8.91 16.57 5.63
C ASN A 246 7.63 15.85 5.24
N ALA A 247 6.67 15.73 6.16
CA ALA A 247 5.43 14.98 5.94
C ALA A 247 4.58 15.56 4.80
N LYS A 248 4.58 16.90 4.61
CA LYS A 248 3.81 17.55 3.54
C LYS A 248 4.58 17.68 2.24
N THR A 249 5.90 17.93 2.26
CA THR A 249 6.59 18.42 1.06
C THR A 249 7.57 17.45 0.42
N GLN A 250 7.95 16.36 1.08
CA GLN A 250 8.86 15.37 0.53
C GLN A 250 8.27 14.68 -0.71
N ARG A 251 6.98 14.32 -0.65
CA ARG A 251 6.23 13.76 -1.79
C ARG A 251 4.74 13.96 -1.55
N ILE A 252 4.12 14.88 -2.27
CA ILE A 252 2.73 15.29 -2.05
C ILE A 252 1.69 14.27 -2.55
N GLY A 253 1.96 13.56 -3.64
CA GLY A 253 0.99 12.68 -4.31
C GLY A 253 0.95 11.25 -3.77
N VAL A 254 1.05 11.06 -2.45
CA VAL A 254 1.04 9.76 -1.77
C VAL A 254 0.17 9.79 -0.51
N CYS A 255 -0.46 8.65 -0.20
CA CYS A 255 -1.45 8.52 0.86
C CYS A 255 -0.93 8.75 2.29
N ASN A 256 0.38 8.65 2.53
CA ASN A 256 1.00 8.91 3.83
C ASN A 256 1.55 10.33 3.98
N ALA A 257 1.30 11.24 2.99
CA ALA A 257 1.58 12.65 3.14
C ALA A 257 0.63 13.29 4.16
N CYS A 258 1.13 14.29 4.91
CA CYS A 258 0.28 15.04 5.83
C CYS A 258 -0.67 15.94 5.04
N GLU A 259 -1.96 15.84 5.32
CA GLU A 259 -3.02 16.63 4.69
C GLU A 259 -3.69 17.59 5.68
N SER A 260 -3.58 17.31 6.98
CA SER A 260 -4.24 18.08 8.04
C SER A 260 -3.30 18.31 9.23
N LEU A 261 -3.29 19.54 9.74
CA LEU A 261 -2.63 19.92 11.01
C LEU A 261 -3.66 20.19 12.07
N VAL A 262 -3.39 19.73 13.29
CA VAL A 262 -4.16 20.07 14.48
C VAL A 262 -3.20 20.69 15.50
N ILE A 263 -3.46 21.91 15.93
CA ILE A 263 -2.54 22.66 16.79
C ILE A 263 -3.23 22.96 18.13
N ASN A 264 -2.55 22.67 19.25
CA ASN A 264 -3.07 23.05 20.55
C ASN A 264 -3.06 24.58 20.74
N SER A 265 -4.16 25.16 21.22
CA SER A 265 -4.34 26.62 21.37
C SER A 265 -3.27 27.25 22.25
N LYS A 266 -2.74 26.53 23.25
CA LYS A 266 -1.71 27.06 24.16
C LYS A 266 -0.35 27.28 23.50
N ILE A 267 -0.06 26.61 22.39
CA ILE A 267 1.21 26.74 21.64
C ILE A 267 1.00 27.44 20.29
N ALA A 268 -0.25 27.66 19.89
CA ALA A 268 -0.61 28.13 18.56
C ALA A 268 0.07 29.44 18.17
N GLU A 269 0.05 30.47 19.05
CA GLU A 269 0.69 31.76 18.82
C GLU A 269 2.20 31.66 18.51
N ALA A 270 2.88 30.69 19.13
CA ALA A 270 4.31 30.49 18.93
C ALA A 270 4.61 29.54 17.75
N ALA A 271 3.75 28.55 17.50
CA ALA A 271 4.03 27.48 16.53
C ALA A 271 3.57 27.86 15.11
N ILE A 272 2.36 28.46 14.98
CA ILE A 272 1.74 28.70 13.66
C ILE A 272 2.63 29.57 12.76
N PRO A 273 3.14 30.74 13.18
CA PRO A 273 3.95 31.57 12.28
C PRO A 273 5.19 30.84 11.75
N VAL A 274 5.89 30.06 12.60
CA VAL A 274 7.08 29.32 12.22
C VAL A 274 6.78 28.17 11.26
N ILE A 275 5.66 27.46 11.47
CA ILE A 275 5.16 26.40 10.56
C ILE A 275 4.80 27.03 9.21
N VAL A 276 4.05 28.14 9.20
CA VAL A 276 3.65 28.85 7.99
C VAL A 276 4.88 29.31 7.20
N ASP A 277 5.86 29.94 7.85
CA ASP A 277 7.11 30.38 7.22
C ASP A 277 7.80 29.23 6.50
N ARG A 278 7.90 28.08 7.16
CA ARG A 278 8.56 26.90 6.60
C ARG A 278 7.79 26.29 5.42
N LEU A 279 6.49 26.16 5.52
CA LEU A 279 5.63 25.59 4.47
C LEU A 279 5.57 26.51 3.23
N LYS A 280 5.55 27.82 3.42
CA LYS A 280 5.57 28.82 2.32
C LYS A 280 6.85 28.75 1.48
N THR A 281 7.95 28.21 1.98
CA THR A 281 9.16 27.97 1.15
C THR A 281 8.90 27.01 -0.04
N LYS A 282 7.82 26.22 0.01
CA LYS A 282 7.35 25.33 -1.05
C LYS A 282 5.99 25.76 -1.62
N ASN A 283 5.58 27.01 -1.36
CA ASN A 283 4.28 27.55 -1.78
C ASN A 283 3.07 26.71 -1.33
N VAL A 284 3.14 26.07 -0.16
CA VAL A 284 2.00 25.33 0.38
C VAL A 284 0.89 26.31 0.74
N GLU A 285 -0.31 26.10 0.21
CA GLU A 285 -1.53 26.78 0.62
C GLU A 285 -2.01 26.19 1.95
N ILE A 286 -2.27 27.04 2.94
CA ILE A 286 -2.74 26.61 4.26
C ILE A 286 -4.16 27.11 4.44
N ARG A 287 -5.09 26.19 4.68
CA ARG A 287 -6.51 26.47 4.91
C ARG A 287 -6.81 26.26 6.39
N GLY A 288 -7.11 27.33 7.12
CA GLY A 288 -7.27 27.27 8.56
C GLY A 288 -8.63 27.74 9.06
N ASP A 289 -8.94 27.37 10.32
CA ASP A 289 -10.07 27.92 11.03
C ASP A 289 -9.85 29.40 11.39
N GLU A 290 -10.88 30.05 11.95
CA GLU A 290 -10.84 31.47 12.33
C GLU A 290 -9.70 31.77 13.30
N THR A 291 -9.41 30.86 14.24
CA THR A 291 -8.31 31.04 15.21
C THR A 291 -6.95 31.02 14.51
N ALA A 292 -6.69 30.07 13.61
CA ALA A 292 -5.45 30.03 12.85
C ALA A 292 -5.28 31.28 11.97
N GLN A 293 -6.35 31.74 11.30
CA GLN A 293 -6.36 32.98 10.52
C GLN A 293 -6.08 34.23 11.35
N SER A 294 -6.56 34.28 12.58
CA SER A 294 -6.30 35.43 13.47
C SER A 294 -4.85 35.53 13.90
N ILE A 295 -4.11 34.43 13.90
CA ILE A 295 -2.68 34.37 14.27
C ILE A 295 -1.76 34.68 13.06
N ASP A 296 -2.15 34.24 11.84
CA ASP A 296 -1.34 34.50 10.64
C ASP A 296 -2.28 34.76 9.44
N ASP A 297 -2.20 35.98 8.89
CA ASP A 297 -3.05 36.45 7.80
C ASP A 297 -2.76 35.78 6.42
N ARG A 298 -1.69 35.01 6.32
CA ARG A 298 -1.35 34.20 5.14
C ARG A 298 -2.16 32.90 5.05
N ILE A 299 -2.91 32.55 6.09
CA ILE A 299 -3.81 31.39 6.16
C ILE A 299 -5.15 31.78 5.57
N VAL A 300 -5.65 31.03 4.60
CA VAL A 300 -6.97 31.24 3.99
C VAL A 300 -8.05 30.47 4.76
N ALA A 301 -9.30 30.89 4.63
CA ALA A 301 -10.40 30.22 5.33
C ALA A 301 -10.59 28.77 4.85
N ALA A 302 -10.67 27.84 5.79
CA ALA A 302 -11.06 26.47 5.52
C ALA A 302 -12.59 26.36 5.44
N SER A 303 -13.06 25.43 4.58
CA SER A 303 -14.44 24.95 4.56
C SER A 303 -14.59 23.65 5.36
N ASP A 304 -15.80 23.18 5.57
CA ASP A 304 -16.04 21.91 6.27
C ASP A 304 -15.48 20.70 5.50
N GLU A 305 -15.41 20.77 4.17
CA GLU A 305 -14.85 19.74 3.31
C GLU A 305 -13.34 19.62 3.45
N ASP A 306 -12.64 20.69 3.84
CA ASP A 306 -11.18 20.70 3.97
C ASP A 306 -10.69 19.80 5.11
N TRP A 307 -11.51 19.56 6.15
CA TRP A 307 -11.09 18.72 7.28
C TRP A 307 -10.92 17.23 6.93
N GLY A 308 -11.67 16.75 5.93
CA GLY A 308 -11.62 15.35 5.47
C GLY A 308 -10.98 15.17 4.09
N CYS A 309 -10.29 16.18 3.55
CA CYS A 309 -9.81 16.20 2.20
C CYS A 309 -8.39 15.62 2.06
N GLU A 310 -8.22 14.62 1.18
CA GLU A 310 -6.91 14.22 0.69
C GLU A 310 -6.59 15.07 -0.55
N TYR A 311 -5.81 16.14 -0.38
CA TYR A 311 -5.51 17.11 -1.46
C TYR A 311 -4.58 16.56 -2.53
N LEU A 312 -3.60 15.73 -2.14
CA LEU A 312 -2.53 15.24 -3.03
C LEU A 312 -1.77 16.38 -3.74
N ASP A 313 -1.74 17.56 -3.15
CA ASP A 313 -1.17 18.79 -3.67
C ASP A 313 -0.49 19.59 -2.55
N TYR A 314 0.14 20.72 -2.89
CA TYR A 314 0.71 21.68 -1.94
C TYR A 314 -0.39 22.48 -1.22
N ILE A 315 -1.35 21.79 -0.64
CA ILE A 315 -2.44 22.32 0.17
C ILE A 315 -2.50 21.51 1.47
N ILE A 316 -2.74 22.18 2.61
CA ILE A 316 -2.90 21.55 3.92
C ILE A 316 -3.96 22.28 4.74
N SER A 317 -4.80 21.54 5.47
CA SER A 317 -5.72 22.13 6.43
C SER A 317 -5.05 22.34 7.79
N MET A 318 -5.55 23.33 8.58
CA MET A 318 -5.04 23.63 9.92
C MET A 318 -6.19 23.97 10.87
N LYS A 319 -6.32 23.19 11.94
CA LYS A 319 -7.33 23.35 12.99
C LYS A 319 -6.68 23.67 14.34
N VAL A 320 -7.16 24.69 15.03
CA VAL A 320 -6.74 24.96 16.42
C VAL A 320 -7.75 24.32 17.38
N VAL A 321 -7.24 23.65 18.43
CA VAL A 321 -8.05 22.95 19.43
C VAL A 321 -7.55 23.22 20.85
N ASP A 322 -8.42 23.12 21.85
CA ASP A 322 -8.10 23.53 23.23
C ASP A 322 -7.48 22.40 24.07
N SER A 323 -7.54 21.15 23.61
CA SER A 323 -7.04 20.01 24.36
C SER A 323 -6.67 18.83 23.47
N ILE A 324 -5.91 17.87 24.01
CA ILE A 324 -5.63 16.61 23.34
C ILE A 324 -6.93 15.81 23.08
N ASP A 325 -7.94 15.89 23.96
CA ASP A 325 -9.22 15.21 23.75
C ASP A 325 -9.94 15.77 22.51
N ALA A 326 -9.98 17.08 22.35
CA ALA A 326 -10.53 17.71 21.16
C ALA A 326 -9.73 17.38 19.88
N ALA A 327 -8.42 17.26 19.99
CA ALA A 327 -7.57 16.82 18.88
C ALA A 327 -7.90 15.38 18.45
N ILE A 328 -8.00 14.46 19.41
CA ILE A 328 -8.33 13.05 19.16
C ILE A 328 -9.74 12.93 18.55
N GLU A 329 -10.73 13.67 19.07
CA GLU A 329 -12.08 13.70 18.52
C GLU A 329 -12.08 14.18 17.06
N HIS A 330 -11.39 15.30 16.77
CA HIS A 330 -11.29 15.85 15.43
C HIS A 330 -10.61 14.86 14.48
N ILE A 331 -9.46 14.32 14.87
CA ILE A 331 -8.69 13.37 14.04
C ILE A 331 -9.52 12.10 13.78
N ASN A 332 -10.11 11.49 14.80
CA ASN A 332 -10.92 10.28 14.63
C ASN A 332 -12.17 10.50 13.79
N ARG A 333 -12.69 11.74 13.74
CA ARG A 333 -13.83 12.10 12.88
C ARG A 333 -13.45 12.22 11.41
N TYR A 334 -12.27 12.76 11.10
CA TYR A 334 -11.91 13.17 9.73
C TYR A 334 -10.80 12.34 9.11
N ASN A 335 -10.09 11.50 9.89
CA ASN A 335 -9.06 10.62 9.34
C ASN A 335 -9.65 9.54 8.45
N THR A 336 -8.80 8.94 7.64
CA THR A 336 -9.13 7.79 6.80
C THR A 336 -8.66 6.46 7.42
N GLY A 337 -8.21 6.48 8.68
CA GLY A 337 -7.64 5.30 9.36
C GLY A 337 -6.23 4.95 8.88
N HIS A 338 -5.52 5.87 8.22
CA HIS A 338 -4.22 5.58 7.59
C HIS A 338 -3.05 5.82 8.55
N SER A 339 -2.63 7.06 8.76
CA SER A 339 -1.43 7.40 9.53
C SER A 339 -1.58 8.72 10.24
N GLU A 340 -1.43 8.72 11.56
CA GLU A 340 -1.63 9.88 12.40
C GLU A 340 -0.42 10.08 13.31
N ALA A 341 -0.04 11.33 13.60
CA ALA A 341 1.11 11.63 14.43
C ALA A 341 0.78 12.68 15.52
N ILE A 342 1.41 12.52 16.67
CA ILE A 342 1.49 13.54 17.70
C ILE A 342 2.93 14.01 17.87
N ILE A 343 3.11 15.31 18.08
CA ILE A 343 4.40 15.89 18.47
C ILE A 343 4.28 16.40 19.89
N THR A 344 4.99 15.77 20.82
CA THR A 344 4.91 16.08 22.26
C THR A 344 6.17 15.60 22.98
N LYS A 345 6.49 16.26 24.11
CA LYS A 345 7.45 15.80 25.12
C LYS A 345 6.74 15.17 26.34
N ASP A 346 5.42 15.27 26.40
CA ASP A 346 4.64 14.68 27.50
C ASP A 346 4.37 13.20 27.23
N TYR A 347 4.80 12.35 28.15
CA TYR A 347 4.61 10.90 28.02
C TYR A 347 3.14 10.48 28.11
N ALA A 348 2.36 11.12 28.98
CA ALA A 348 0.96 10.75 29.18
C ALA A 348 0.13 11.09 27.93
N ASN A 349 0.35 12.27 27.33
CA ASN A 349 -0.29 12.68 26.07
C ASN A 349 0.13 11.75 24.91
N ALA A 350 1.40 11.37 24.85
CA ALA A 350 1.87 10.41 23.84
C ALA A 350 1.14 9.06 23.95
N GLN A 351 1.04 8.49 25.18
CA GLN A 351 0.34 7.22 25.39
C GLN A 351 -1.16 7.33 25.14
N LYS A 352 -1.80 8.42 25.54
CA LYS A 352 -3.21 8.67 25.28
C LYS A 352 -3.49 8.71 23.78
N PHE A 353 -2.69 9.44 23.00
CA PHE A 353 -2.82 9.53 21.55
C PHE A 353 -2.63 8.17 20.87
N LEU A 354 -1.58 7.41 21.25
CA LEU A 354 -1.33 6.07 20.72
C LEU A 354 -2.49 5.09 20.96
N ASN A 355 -3.19 5.23 22.10
CA ASN A 355 -4.26 4.31 22.48
C ASN A 355 -5.63 4.69 21.91
N GLU A 356 -5.88 5.98 21.71
CA GLU A 356 -7.23 6.50 21.40
C GLU A 356 -7.42 6.88 19.92
N ILE A 357 -6.33 7.02 19.15
CA ILE A 357 -6.41 7.24 17.70
C ILE A 357 -6.69 5.93 16.98
N ASP A 358 -7.74 5.90 16.16
CA ASP A 358 -8.11 4.75 15.36
C ASP A 358 -7.53 4.85 13.95
N ALA A 359 -6.25 4.52 13.83
CA ALA A 359 -5.54 4.49 12.55
C ALA A 359 -4.67 3.23 12.44
N ALA A 360 -4.22 2.92 11.22
CA ALA A 360 -3.34 1.78 10.96
C ALA A 360 -1.94 2.01 11.54
N CYS A 361 -1.45 3.25 11.48
CA CYS A 361 -0.15 3.64 12.01
C CYS A 361 -0.31 4.92 12.84
N VAL A 362 0.19 4.89 14.08
CA VAL A 362 0.13 6.02 15.00
C VAL A 362 1.54 6.32 15.50
N TYR A 363 1.98 7.57 15.34
CA TYR A 363 3.35 8.00 15.57
C TYR A 363 3.47 8.98 16.72
N VAL A 364 4.57 8.90 17.44
CA VAL A 364 5.02 9.93 18.36
C VAL A 364 6.34 10.50 17.84
N ASN A 365 6.38 11.81 17.60
CA ASN A 365 7.58 12.55 17.19
C ASN A 365 8.25 12.01 15.91
N ALA A 366 7.47 11.57 14.95
CA ALA A 366 7.94 11.09 13.66
C ALA A 366 6.98 11.47 12.52
N SER A 367 7.52 11.56 11.30
CA SER A 367 6.76 11.86 10.10
C SER A 367 5.87 10.70 9.68
N THR A 368 4.63 10.99 9.25
CA THR A 368 3.71 10.01 8.67
C THR A 368 4.27 9.35 7.39
N ARG A 369 5.29 9.97 6.76
CA ARG A 369 5.98 9.44 5.58
C ARG A 369 6.70 8.10 5.84
N PHE A 370 6.94 7.74 7.08
CA PHE A 370 7.50 6.43 7.44
C PHE A 370 6.49 5.26 7.32
N THR A 371 5.20 5.52 7.05
CA THR A 371 4.24 4.45 6.74
C THR A 371 4.52 3.89 5.36
N ASP A 372 5.50 3.02 5.27
CA ASP A 372 6.02 2.44 4.03
C ASP A 372 6.61 1.07 4.32
N GLY A 373 6.37 0.09 3.44
CA GLY A 373 6.82 -1.28 3.66
C GLY A 373 8.34 -1.44 3.68
N TYR A 374 9.08 -0.59 2.96
CA TYR A 374 10.54 -0.62 3.00
C TYR A 374 11.06 -0.06 4.32
N GLU A 375 10.51 1.10 4.76
CA GLU A 375 10.86 1.73 6.03
C GLU A 375 10.50 0.85 7.25
N PHE A 376 9.43 0.04 7.15
CA PHE A 376 9.03 -0.91 8.19
C PHE A 376 9.83 -2.23 8.16
N GLY A 377 10.77 -2.37 7.21
CA GLY A 377 11.57 -3.58 7.07
C GLY A 377 10.88 -4.74 6.39
N PHE A 378 9.72 -4.51 5.74
CA PHE A 378 8.99 -5.53 4.98
C PHE A 378 9.53 -5.74 3.55
N GLY A 379 10.52 -4.95 3.14
CA GLY A 379 11.22 -5.00 1.86
C GLY A 379 10.44 -4.45 0.67
N ALA A 380 9.14 -4.68 0.62
CA ALA A 380 8.22 -4.13 -0.36
C ALA A 380 6.80 -4.14 0.21
N GLU A 381 5.89 -3.41 -0.42
CA GLU A 381 4.47 -3.42 -0.06
C GLU A 381 3.58 -3.43 -1.30
N ILE A 382 2.43 -4.07 -1.20
CA ILE A 382 1.41 -4.01 -2.23
C ILE A 382 0.46 -2.82 -2.02
N GLY A 383 0.58 -2.14 -0.91
CA GLY A 383 -0.18 -0.98 -0.48
C GLY A 383 -0.37 -0.91 1.01
N ILE A 384 -1.06 0.13 1.45
CA ILE A 384 -1.36 0.37 2.86
C ILE A 384 -2.86 0.20 3.03
N SER A 385 -3.26 -0.78 3.84
CA SER A 385 -4.66 -1.04 4.15
C SER A 385 -5.10 -0.27 5.38
N THR A 386 -6.28 0.33 5.30
CA THR A 386 -6.92 1.02 6.43
C THR A 386 -8.04 0.21 7.07
N GLN A 387 -8.38 -0.95 6.51
CA GLN A 387 -9.41 -1.83 7.05
C GLN A 387 -8.93 -2.55 8.33
N LYS A 388 -9.89 -3.03 9.15
CA LYS A 388 -9.58 -3.70 10.42
C LYS A 388 -9.50 -5.22 10.32
N ILE A 389 -10.07 -5.80 9.25
CA ILE A 389 -10.09 -7.26 9.04
C ILE A 389 -8.97 -7.66 8.11
N HIS A 390 -8.22 -8.69 8.49
CA HIS A 390 -7.05 -9.27 7.86
C HIS A 390 -5.82 -8.35 7.95
N ALA A 391 -5.46 -7.60 6.89
CA ALA A 391 -4.30 -6.73 6.87
C ALA A 391 -4.69 -5.29 7.25
N ARG A 392 -3.89 -4.63 8.09
CA ARG A 392 -3.99 -3.22 8.44
C ARG A 392 -2.60 -2.60 8.46
N GLY A 393 -2.40 -1.45 7.79
CA GLY A 393 -1.09 -0.83 7.59
C GLY A 393 -0.39 -1.30 6.31
N PRO A 394 0.92 -1.10 6.18
CA PRO A 394 1.69 -1.55 5.02
C PRO A 394 1.62 -3.07 4.83
N MET A 395 1.23 -3.50 3.63
CA MET A 395 1.00 -4.90 3.30
C MET A 395 2.22 -5.53 2.64
N GLY A 396 3.12 -6.08 3.45
CA GLY A 396 4.23 -6.91 3.00
C GLY A 396 3.84 -8.38 2.82
N LEU A 397 4.83 -9.27 2.90
CA LEU A 397 4.65 -10.71 2.66
C LEU A 397 3.65 -11.37 3.61
N GLU A 398 3.64 -10.99 4.90
CA GLU A 398 2.74 -11.59 5.90
C GLU A 398 1.27 -11.33 5.57
N ALA A 399 0.95 -10.14 5.04
CA ALA A 399 -0.40 -9.78 4.62
C ALA A 399 -0.95 -10.64 3.47
N LEU A 400 -0.08 -11.30 2.70
CA LEU A 400 -0.44 -12.22 1.62
C LEU A 400 -0.49 -13.68 2.07
N THR A 401 -0.61 -13.92 3.37
CA THR A 401 -0.69 -15.24 3.97
C THR A 401 -1.92 -15.39 4.86
N THR A 402 -2.27 -16.61 5.16
CA THR A 402 -3.29 -16.95 6.16
C THR A 402 -2.84 -18.11 7.02
N GLY A 403 -3.61 -18.45 8.05
CA GLY A 403 -3.25 -19.55 8.96
C GLY A 403 -4.20 -20.72 8.86
N LYS A 404 -3.69 -21.94 8.68
CA LYS A 404 -4.46 -23.16 8.85
C LYS A 404 -4.08 -23.88 10.15
N TYR A 405 -5.04 -24.55 10.78
CA TYR A 405 -4.76 -25.39 11.92
C TYR A 405 -4.17 -26.73 11.48
N ILE A 406 -3.08 -27.12 12.14
CA ILE A 406 -2.51 -28.47 12.04
C ILE A 406 -2.72 -29.17 13.39
N ILE A 407 -3.20 -30.42 13.33
CA ILE A 407 -3.63 -31.14 14.53
C ILE A 407 -2.99 -32.52 14.49
N TYR A 408 -2.24 -32.84 15.54
CA TYR A 408 -1.69 -34.17 15.75
C TYR A 408 -2.49 -34.87 16.86
N GLY A 409 -2.90 -36.07 16.58
CA GLY A 409 -3.61 -36.95 17.52
C GLY A 409 -3.01 -38.36 17.58
N ASN A 410 -3.49 -39.14 18.49
CA ASN A 410 -3.15 -40.57 18.66
C ASN A 410 -4.44 -41.36 18.91
N GLY A 411 -5.42 -41.22 18.03
CA GLY A 411 -6.70 -41.93 18.09
C GLY A 411 -7.77 -41.31 18.97
N GLN A 412 -7.63 -40.03 19.36
CA GLN A 412 -8.66 -39.36 20.16
C GLN A 412 -9.95 -39.21 19.38
N VAL A 413 -11.07 -39.52 20.03
CA VAL A 413 -12.43 -39.34 19.49
C VAL A 413 -13.22 -38.34 20.36
N ARG A 414 -14.09 -37.57 19.74
CA ARG A 414 -15.00 -36.67 20.46
C ARG A 414 -16.10 -37.53 21.13
N LYS A 415 -16.24 -37.40 22.45
CA LYS A 415 -17.32 -38.00 23.24
C LYS A 415 -18.58 -37.15 23.12
#